data_c06f0aa45663487468d679dfef19560e
#
_entry.id   c06f0aa45663487468d679dfef19560e
#
_cell.length_a   1.000
_cell.length_b   1.000
_cell.length_c   1.000
_cell.angle_alpha   90.00
_cell.angle_beta   90.00
_cell.angle_gamma   90.00
#
_symmetry.space_group_name_H-M   'P 1'
#
loop_
_entity.id
_entity.type
_entity.pdbx_description
1 polymer ?
#
loop_
_entity_poly.entity_id
_entity_poly.type
_entity_poly.pdbx_seq_one_letter_code
_entity_poly.pdbx_strand_id
1 'polypeptide(L)'
;MLQHRGKAYWKIIASNRSVSGDGSLPSERRLTLLARSRKLKGTLGIGYLSKRSPQFKSMNKLNVALDGFLVDLEKLHLHPLVGSSRDLDSLFKVSTIFTKLLFEKCQPDRSIEFLDRHLRGNLVLTLGDSVYAFRNSTGFKPLVFASDRNNTLSIVASENSLRNLVDLDFKDVRAGSLIALREGAVEELSADLRPGPTLMDPFEFIRESHVTSLFNNRSIYEIRKQIGKAQAHFLGSRIGPRIDGAYAEPDYTRPMALGFGIRFRKFRKNFDMAEGVIKDRYDDADHMIDFSEQVSKNKLLTTHKSLKFIVEDQVKNRRIASVQGTIQTGGTAKETIYYLRKAGAKSVDLIVSYVPTADGRQVGLYTKNRELVANKYVGRVSSIDELNVCMKKELGADNIYYNSPEILARGIGVPEYDLWFPEWVRFLDYK
;
A
#
# COMPACT_ATOMS: atom_id res chain seq x y z
N MET A 1 -8.82 -9.67 8.37
CA MET A 1 -9.27 -8.45 7.76
C MET A 1 -8.19 -7.58 7.17
N LEU A 2 -7.09 -7.34 7.87
CA LEU A 2 -5.95 -6.65 7.26
C LEU A 2 -5.16 -7.51 6.27
N GLN A 3 -5.64 -8.72 5.95
CA GLN A 3 -4.96 -9.66 5.06
C GLN A 3 -4.70 -9.12 3.65
N HIS A 4 -5.49 -8.14 3.19
CA HIS A 4 -5.24 -7.45 1.92
C HIS A 4 -3.91 -6.68 1.90
N ARG A 5 -3.34 -6.34 3.07
CA ARG A 5 -2.03 -5.69 3.20
C ARG A 5 -0.85 -6.66 3.06
N GLY A 6 -1.07 -7.97 3.18
CA GLY A 6 -0.02 -8.96 2.98
C GLY A 6 -0.52 -10.39 2.98
N LYS A 7 0.01 -11.21 2.09
CA LYS A 7 -0.33 -12.63 1.96
C LYS A 7 0.90 -13.57 1.94
N ALA A 8 2.11 -13.01 1.92
CA ALA A 8 3.31 -13.84 1.82
C ALA A 8 3.81 -14.35 3.17
N TYR A 9 3.60 -13.59 4.22
CA TYR A 9 4.05 -13.95 5.56
C TYR A 9 3.11 -13.36 6.61
N TRP A 10 2.84 -14.14 7.66
CA TRP A 10 2.11 -13.68 8.83
C TRP A 10 2.76 -14.17 10.12
N LYS A 11 2.64 -13.38 11.17
CA LYS A 11 3.09 -13.74 12.52
C LYS A 11 2.16 -13.14 13.56
N ILE A 12 1.82 -13.94 14.57
CA ILE A 12 1.05 -13.52 15.74
C ILE A 12 1.88 -13.89 16.96
N ILE A 13 2.06 -12.94 17.87
CA ILE A 13 2.75 -13.14 19.15
C ILE A 13 1.75 -12.81 20.25
N ALA A 14 1.67 -13.66 21.25
CA ALA A 14 0.99 -13.41 22.50
C ALA A 14 1.93 -13.76 23.65
N SER A 15 2.18 -12.79 24.55
CA SER A 15 3.18 -12.90 25.59
C SER A 15 4.55 -13.30 25.00
N ASN A 16 5.15 -14.40 25.41
CA ASN A 16 6.48 -14.85 24.96
C ASN A 16 6.42 -15.95 23.89
N ARG A 17 5.26 -16.21 23.28
CA ARG A 17 5.07 -17.27 22.29
C ARG A 17 4.53 -16.72 20.99
N SER A 18 4.89 -17.36 19.89
CA SER A 18 4.45 -16.92 18.56
C SER A 18 3.99 -18.07 17.70
N VAL A 19 3.09 -17.74 16.77
CA VAL A 19 2.73 -18.54 15.59
C VAL A 19 2.99 -17.72 14.36
N SER A 20 3.54 -18.35 13.33
CA SER A 20 3.81 -17.71 12.05
C SER A 20 3.64 -18.72 10.93
N GLY A 21 3.56 -18.23 9.72
CA GLY A 21 3.52 -19.05 8.52
C GLY A 21 3.66 -18.21 7.26
N ASP A 22 3.90 -18.90 6.16
CA ASP A 22 3.93 -18.32 4.82
C ASP A 22 2.53 -18.37 4.20
N GLY A 23 2.30 -17.50 3.21
CA GLY A 23 1.01 -17.40 2.53
C GLY A 23 -0.05 -16.62 3.29
N SER A 24 -1.31 -16.89 2.97
CA SER A 24 -2.45 -16.21 3.58
C SER A 24 -2.65 -16.59 5.05
N LEU A 25 -3.17 -15.64 5.83
CA LEU A 25 -3.55 -15.90 7.21
C LEU A 25 -4.58 -17.06 7.27
N PRO A 26 -4.34 -18.11 8.08
CA PRO A 26 -5.26 -19.22 8.22
C PRO A 26 -6.66 -18.80 8.69
N SER A 27 -7.67 -19.63 8.42
CA SER A 27 -9.01 -19.43 8.98
C SER A 27 -8.99 -19.33 10.50
N GLU A 28 -9.98 -18.68 11.08
CA GLU A 28 -10.11 -18.50 12.54
C GLU A 28 -9.99 -19.83 13.29
N ARG A 29 -10.68 -20.88 12.80
CA ARG A 29 -10.62 -22.24 13.39
C ARG A 29 -9.19 -22.78 13.42
N ARG A 30 -8.45 -22.63 12.32
CA ARG A 30 -7.06 -23.10 12.23
C ARG A 30 -6.13 -22.26 13.10
N LEU A 31 -6.32 -20.94 13.15
CA LEU A 31 -5.59 -20.05 14.06
C LEU A 31 -5.83 -20.42 15.52
N THR A 32 -7.08 -20.71 15.90
CA THR A 32 -7.44 -21.14 17.26
C THR A 32 -6.74 -22.45 17.62
N LEU A 33 -6.72 -23.43 16.68
CA LEU A 33 -6.00 -24.69 16.90
C LEU A 33 -4.48 -24.48 17.04
N LEU A 34 -3.89 -23.65 16.19
CA LEU A 34 -2.47 -23.29 16.25
C LEU A 34 -2.14 -22.54 17.55
N ALA A 35 -2.98 -21.61 17.96
CA ALA A 35 -2.82 -20.89 19.23
C ALA A 35 -2.87 -21.85 20.42
N ARG A 36 -3.82 -22.79 20.45
CA ARG A 36 -3.92 -23.82 21.49
C ARG A 36 -2.71 -24.76 21.50
N SER A 37 -2.31 -25.29 20.32
CA SER A 37 -1.17 -26.21 20.19
C SER A 37 0.16 -25.57 20.64
N ARG A 38 0.34 -24.29 20.37
CA ARG A 38 1.52 -23.50 20.79
C ARG A 38 1.36 -22.88 22.18
N LYS A 39 0.25 -23.14 22.86
CA LYS A 39 -0.08 -22.59 24.18
C LYS A 39 0.07 -21.06 24.21
N LEU A 40 -0.42 -20.37 23.16
CA LEU A 40 -0.49 -18.91 23.14
C LEU A 40 -1.50 -18.48 24.20
N LYS A 41 -1.03 -17.79 25.22
CA LYS A 41 -1.83 -17.21 26.29
C LYS A 41 -1.31 -15.81 26.55
N GLY A 42 -2.20 -14.93 26.98
CA GLY A 42 -1.84 -13.57 27.36
C GLY A 42 -2.94 -12.57 26.99
N THR A 43 -2.92 -11.45 27.66
CA THR A 43 -3.82 -10.32 27.45
C THR A 43 -3.32 -9.38 26.36
N LEU A 44 -2.08 -9.56 25.91
CA LEU A 44 -1.40 -8.72 24.93
C LEU A 44 -0.96 -9.54 23.72
N GLY A 45 -1.13 -8.99 22.54
CA GLY A 45 -0.66 -9.59 21.30
C GLY A 45 -0.35 -8.55 20.22
N ILE A 46 0.55 -8.92 19.31
CA ILE A 46 0.86 -8.18 18.11
C ILE A 46 0.71 -9.10 16.89
N GLY A 47 0.03 -8.62 15.86
CA GLY A 47 -0.12 -9.31 14.59
C GLY A 47 0.52 -8.51 13.47
N TYR A 48 1.18 -9.20 12.53
CA TYR A 48 1.82 -8.60 11.39
C TYR A 48 1.57 -9.41 10.12
N LEU A 49 1.27 -8.70 9.04
CA LEU A 49 1.09 -9.26 7.70
C LEU A 49 2.05 -8.56 6.74
N SER A 50 2.67 -9.32 5.85
CA SER A 50 3.61 -8.78 4.88
C SER A 50 3.48 -9.46 3.53
N LYS A 51 3.87 -8.76 2.47
CA LYS A 51 3.89 -9.28 1.10
C LYS A 51 5.20 -9.98 0.74
N ARG A 52 6.34 -9.59 1.32
CA ARG A 52 7.65 -10.17 0.98
C ARG A 52 8.54 -10.44 2.19
N SER A 53 9.02 -9.41 2.83
CA SER A 53 9.95 -9.52 3.96
C SER A 53 9.33 -8.92 5.20
N PRO A 54 9.36 -9.60 6.33
CA PRO A 54 8.74 -9.07 7.52
C PRO A 54 9.51 -7.83 7.99
N GLN A 55 8.84 -6.69 7.97
CA GLN A 55 9.23 -5.52 8.76
C GLN A 55 8.81 -5.73 10.22
N PHE A 56 9.05 -6.94 10.70
CA PHE A 56 8.69 -7.38 12.02
C PHE A 56 9.89 -8.11 12.64
N LYS A 57 10.24 -7.74 13.84
CA LYS A 57 11.36 -8.33 14.60
C LYS A 57 10.95 -8.65 16.03
N SER A 58 11.60 -9.64 16.62
CA SER A 58 11.35 -10.08 17.99
C SER A 58 12.68 -10.42 18.66
N MET A 59 12.98 -9.81 19.79
CA MET A 59 14.17 -10.08 20.60
C MET A 59 13.94 -9.64 22.05
N ASN A 60 14.29 -10.50 23.01
CA ASN A 60 14.29 -10.17 24.45
C ASN A 60 13.01 -9.46 24.96
N LYS A 61 11.83 -10.03 24.68
CA LYS A 61 10.50 -9.47 25.03
C LYS A 61 10.11 -8.19 24.26
N LEU A 62 10.95 -7.66 23.39
CA LEU A 62 10.63 -6.57 22.49
C LEU A 62 10.18 -7.12 21.15
N ASN A 63 8.94 -6.84 20.74
CA ASN A 63 8.46 -7.15 19.42
C ASN A 63 8.13 -5.84 18.70
N VAL A 64 8.55 -5.73 17.46
CA VAL A 64 8.46 -4.49 16.68
C VAL A 64 7.85 -4.75 15.31
N ALA A 65 6.90 -3.94 14.91
CA ALA A 65 6.33 -3.91 13.57
C ALA A 65 6.42 -2.50 12.99
N LEU A 66 6.82 -2.40 11.73
CA LEU A 66 6.95 -1.16 10.98
C LEU A 66 5.98 -1.17 9.80
N ASP A 67 5.18 -0.12 9.68
CA ASP A 67 4.39 0.19 8.49
C ASP A 67 4.93 1.48 7.87
N GLY A 68 5.75 1.34 6.83
CA GLY A 68 6.51 2.43 6.23
C GLY A 68 7.96 2.05 5.95
N PHE A 69 8.87 3.00 6.06
CA PHE A 69 10.31 2.77 5.85
C PHE A 69 11.17 3.67 6.76
N LEU A 70 12.42 3.22 6.94
CA LEU A 70 13.42 3.95 7.72
C LEU A 70 14.24 4.88 6.81
N VAL A 71 14.65 6.02 7.35
CA VAL A 71 15.46 7.05 6.68
C VAL A 71 16.65 7.46 7.56
N ASP A 72 17.63 8.16 6.98
CA ASP A 72 18.79 8.74 7.68
C ASP A 72 19.56 7.71 8.53
N LEU A 73 19.81 6.52 7.97
CA LEU A 73 20.42 5.41 8.67
C LEU A 73 21.95 5.46 8.76
N GLU A 74 22.61 6.37 8.05
CA GLU A 74 24.05 6.39 7.83
C GLU A 74 24.85 6.41 9.13
N LYS A 75 24.39 7.14 10.15
CA LYS A 75 25.05 7.27 11.45
C LYS A 75 24.45 6.41 12.55
N LEU A 76 23.44 5.59 12.22
CA LEU A 76 22.72 4.81 13.22
C LEU A 76 23.64 3.81 13.96
N HIS A 77 24.61 3.23 13.25
CA HIS A 77 25.58 2.27 13.80
C HIS A 77 26.59 2.91 14.74
N LEU A 78 26.76 4.24 14.70
CA LEU A 78 27.64 5.01 15.60
C LEU A 78 26.91 5.55 16.84
N HIS A 79 25.59 5.29 16.95
CA HIS A 79 24.81 5.86 18.05
C HIS A 79 25.24 5.23 19.40
N PRO A 80 25.59 6.04 20.44
CA PRO A 80 26.15 5.56 21.69
C PRO A 80 25.32 4.49 22.41
N LEU A 81 23.98 4.54 22.25
CA LEU A 81 23.06 3.61 22.92
C LEU A 81 23.00 2.21 22.25
N VAL A 82 23.53 2.04 21.05
CA VAL A 82 23.57 0.74 20.34
C VAL A 82 24.95 0.11 20.38
N GLY A 83 25.99 0.93 20.57
CA GLY A 83 27.39 0.47 20.51
C GLY A 83 27.81 0.03 19.09
N SER A 84 28.94 -0.69 19.02
CA SER A 84 29.53 -1.16 17.76
C SER A 84 28.86 -2.42 17.16
N SER A 85 27.64 -2.74 17.55
CA SER A 85 26.90 -3.92 17.08
C SER A 85 26.54 -3.76 15.60
N ARG A 86 27.47 -4.18 14.72
CA ARG A 86 27.30 -4.13 13.25
C ARG A 86 26.22 -5.09 12.74
N ASP A 87 25.92 -6.14 13.50
CA ASP A 87 25.06 -7.24 13.08
C ASP A 87 23.55 -7.01 13.32
N LEU A 88 23.18 -5.95 14.05
CA LEU A 88 21.77 -5.64 14.27
C LEU A 88 21.16 -4.96 13.05
N ASP A 89 20.02 -5.48 12.64
CA ASP A 89 19.13 -4.86 11.64
C ASP A 89 18.74 -3.42 12.05
N SER A 90 18.61 -2.53 11.09
CA SER A 90 18.31 -1.10 11.32
C SER A 90 17.02 -0.88 12.11
N LEU A 91 15.99 -1.70 11.90
CA LEU A 91 14.74 -1.61 12.65
C LEU A 91 14.97 -1.91 14.14
N PHE A 92 15.78 -2.90 14.46
CA PHE A 92 16.17 -3.18 15.84
C PHE A 92 16.99 -2.08 16.47
N LYS A 93 17.95 -1.52 15.73
CA LYS A 93 18.76 -0.40 16.22
C LYS A 93 17.88 0.78 16.59
N VAL A 94 16.98 1.18 15.69
CA VAL A 94 16.01 2.26 15.93
C VAL A 94 15.16 1.95 17.16
N SER A 95 14.60 0.74 17.24
CA SER A 95 13.72 0.36 18.34
C SER A 95 14.45 0.26 19.67
N THR A 96 15.70 -0.23 19.67
CA THR A 96 16.53 -0.31 20.86
C THR A 96 16.91 1.08 21.37
N ILE A 97 17.29 2.00 20.48
CA ILE A 97 17.60 3.39 20.87
C ILE A 97 16.35 4.05 21.44
N PHE A 98 15.21 3.89 20.77
CA PHE A 98 13.93 4.42 21.22
C PHE A 98 13.58 3.94 22.63
N THR A 99 13.62 2.62 22.86
CA THR A 99 13.28 2.05 24.18
C THR A 99 14.24 2.49 25.26
N LYS A 100 15.53 2.60 24.98
CA LYS A 100 16.52 3.12 25.94
C LYS A 100 16.31 4.59 26.26
N LEU A 101 16.02 5.42 25.27
CA LEU A 101 15.70 6.84 25.52
C LEU A 101 14.43 6.99 26.33
N LEU A 102 13.39 6.24 26.02
CA LEU A 102 12.09 6.35 26.68
C LEU A 102 12.12 5.83 28.13
N PHE A 103 12.70 4.64 28.35
CA PHE A 103 12.58 3.93 29.63
C PHE A 103 13.83 4.01 30.49
N GLU A 104 15.03 3.89 29.94
CA GLU A 104 16.27 3.91 30.72
C GLU A 104 16.75 5.34 31.00
N LYS A 105 16.55 6.24 30.04
CA LYS A 105 16.98 7.65 30.16
C LYS A 105 15.86 8.60 30.60
N CYS A 106 14.60 8.12 30.65
CA CYS A 106 13.42 8.92 30.95
C CYS A 106 13.33 10.21 30.10
N GLN A 107 13.57 10.09 28.80
CA GLN A 107 13.58 11.21 27.84
C GLN A 107 12.53 10.99 26.75
N PRO A 108 11.22 11.08 27.04
CA PRO A 108 10.16 10.81 26.08
C PRO A 108 10.24 11.71 24.84
N ASP A 109 10.46 13.00 25.00
CA ASP A 109 10.53 13.94 23.87
C ASP A 109 11.68 13.58 22.93
N ARG A 110 12.88 13.33 23.44
CA ARG A 110 14.02 12.90 22.63
C ARG A 110 13.79 11.54 21.95
N SER A 111 13.08 10.64 22.61
CA SER A 111 12.75 9.35 22.02
C SER A 111 11.83 9.48 20.81
N ILE A 112 10.87 10.38 20.90
CA ILE A 112 9.92 10.67 19.82
C ILE A 112 10.57 11.45 18.69
N GLU A 113 11.35 12.50 19.00
CA GLU A 113 12.16 13.21 18.00
C GLU A 113 13.10 12.27 17.24
N PHE A 114 13.71 11.33 17.95
CA PHE A 114 14.56 10.32 17.33
C PHE A 114 13.77 9.44 16.35
N LEU A 115 12.60 8.93 16.74
CA LEU A 115 11.74 8.15 15.83
C LEU A 115 11.31 8.98 14.63
N ASP A 116 10.86 10.21 14.85
CA ASP A 116 10.35 11.08 13.80
C ASP A 116 11.41 11.40 12.75
N ARG A 117 12.66 11.55 13.16
CA ARG A 117 13.81 11.73 12.26
C ARG A 117 14.08 10.50 11.39
N HIS A 118 13.99 9.30 11.96
CA HIS A 118 14.42 8.06 11.29
C HIS A 118 13.28 7.26 10.65
N LEU A 119 12.02 7.70 10.76
CA LEU A 119 10.86 6.97 10.32
C LEU A 119 9.99 7.79 9.35
N ARG A 120 9.51 7.13 8.30
CA ARG A 120 8.37 7.58 7.50
C ARG A 120 7.31 6.49 7.56
N GLY A 121 6.29 6.70 8.41
CA GLY A 121 5.24 5.71 8.68
C GLY A 121 4.96 5.53 10.17
N ASN A 122 4.60 4.31 10.54
CA ASN A 122 4.17 3.95 11.89
C ASN A 122 5.06 2.87 12.49
N LEU A 123 5.35 2.98 13.78
CA LEU A 123 6.03 1.96 14.54
C LEU A 123 5.09 1.44 15.63
N VAL A 124 4.91 0.13 15.70
CA VAL A 124 4.19 -0.52 16.80
C VAL A 124 5.14 -1.49 17.48
N LEU A 125 5.24 -1.42 18.79
CA LEU A 125 6.07 -2.33 19.56
C LEU A 125 5.38 -2.81 20.83
N THR A 126 5.73 -4.00 21.29
CA THR A 126 5.34 -4.50 22.61
C THR A 126 6.57 -4.55 23.51
N LEU A 127 6.42 -4.05 24.71
CA LEU A 127 7.45 -4.14 25.75
C LEU A 127 6.77 -4.37 27.11
N GLY A 128 7.13 -5.48 27.77
CA GLY A 128 6.40 -5.92 28.96
C GLY A 128 4.93 -6.20 28.63
N ASP A 129 4.03 -5.64 29.43
CA ASP A 129 2.57 -5.81 29.26
C ASP A 129 1.89 -4.60 28.57
N SER A 130 2.65 -3.90 27.75
CA SER A 130 2.16 -2.69 27.05
C SER A 130 2.43 -2.79 25.55
N VAL A 131 1.51 -2.18 24.76
CA VAL A 131 1.71 -1.85 23.35
C VAL A 131 2.00 -0.37 23.24
N TYR A 132 3.03 -0.04 22.49
CA TYR A 132 3.36 1.35 22.15
C TYR A 132 3.19 1.51 20.64
N ALA A 133 2.54 2.59 20.23
CA ALA A 133 2.33 2.90 18.83
C ALA A 133 2.67 4.37 18.55
N PHE A 134 3.56 4.57 17.60
CA PHE A 134 4.00 5.88 17.15
C PHE A 134 3.56 6.12 15.70
N ARG A 135 2.93 7.26 15.45
CA ARG A 135 2.66 7.78 14.12
C ARG A 135 3.56 8.98 13.87
N ASN A 136 4.35 8.93 12.79
CA ASN A 136 5.30 10.00 12.50
C ASN A 136 4.60 11.35 12.21
N SER A 137 5.30 12.48 12.43
CA SER A 137 4.74 13.84 12.40
C SER A 137 4.17 14.25 11.04
N THR A 138 4.66 13.67 9.95
CA THR A 138 4.13 13.95 8.60
C THR A 138 2.82 13.20 8.31
N GLY A 139 2.39 12.25 9.18
CA GLY A 139 1.19 11.45 8.95
C GLY A 139 1.30 10.53 7.73
N PHE A 140 2.52 10.09 7.37
CA PHE A 140 2.82 9.35 6.14
C PHE A 140 1.91 8.15 5.90
N LYS A 141 1.67 7.34 6.95
CA LYS A 141 0.75 6.21 6.93
C LYS A 141 -0.42 6.44 7.89
N PRO A 142 -1.60 5.89 7.62
CA PRO A 142 -2.69 5.90 8.58
C PRO A 142 -2.37 5.02 9.79
N LEU A 143 -2.79 5.45 10.96
CA LEU A 143 -2.74 4.67 12.19
C LEU A 143 -3.96 5.04 13.02
N VAL A 144 -4.69 4.04 13.48
CA VAL A 144 -5.91 4.20 14.26
C VAL A 144 -5.83 3.40 15.55
N PHE A 145 -6.55 3.83 16.56
CA PHE A 145 -6.80 3.06 17.76
C PHE A 145 -8.29 2.96 18.05
N ALA A 146 -8.69 1.97 18.81
CA ALA A 146 -10.05 1.82 19.28
C ALA A 146 -10.07 1.10 20.63
N SER A 147 -11.07 1.40 21.45
CA SER A 147 -11.36 0.70 22.68
C SER A 147 -12.84 0.33 22.72
N ASP A 148 -13.17 -0.73 23.46
CA ASP A 148 -14.55 -1.04 23.79
C ASP A 148 -15.05 -0.11 24.91
N ARG A 149 -16.38 -0.07 25.08
CA ARG A 149 -17.02 0.81 26.06
C ARG A 149 -16.60 0.54 27.52
N ASN A 150 -16.15 -0.66 27.80
CA ASN A 150 -15.76 -1.09 29.14
C ASN A 150 -14.24 -1.00 29.37
N ASN A 151 -13.46 -0.55 28.38
CA ASN A 151 -12.01 -0.56 28.39
C ASN A 151 -11.39 -1.93 28.69
N THR A 152 -12.08 -3.01 28.26
CA THR A 152 -11.56 -4.38 28.40
C THR A 152 -10.73 -4.82 27.20
N LEU A 153 -10.96 -4.18 26.04
CA LEU A 153 -10.24 -4.42 24.79
C LEU A 153 -9.82 -3.10 24.17
N SER A 154 -8.53 -2.95 23.91
CA SER A 154 -8.00 -1.87 23.08
C SER A 154 -7.17 -2.44 21.95
N ILE A 155 -7.28 -1.82 20.78
CA ILE A 155 -6.53 -2.19 19.59
C ILE A 155 -5.89 -0.97 18.96
N VAL A 156 -4.75 -1.19 18.30
CA VAL A 156 -4.16 -0.26 17.34
C VAL A 156 -4.03 -0.97 16.00
N ALA A 157 -4.35 -0.27 14.93
CA ALA A 157 -4.35 -0.84 13.58
C ALA A 157 -3.90 0.18 12.54
N SER A 158 -3.40 -0.33 11.41
CA SER A 158 -3.00 0.53 10.28
C SER A 158 -4.17 1.21 9.57
N GLU A 159 -5.42 0.79 9.82
CA GLU A 159 -6.62 1.40 9.24
C GLU A 159 -7.90 0.98 9.97
N ASN A 160 -9.00 1.69 9.72
CA ASN A 160 -10.28 1.50 10.39
C ASN A 160 -11.27 0.59 9.62
N SER A 161 -10.79 -0.27 8.74
CA SER A 161 -11.65 -1.18 7.95
C SER A 161 -12.49 -2.15 8.82
N LEU A 162 -12.05 -2.40 10.05
CA LEU A 162 -12.72 -3.26 11.03
C LEU A 162 -14.02 -2.66 11.60
N ARG A 163 -14.22 -1.34 11.51
CA ARG A 163 -15.34 -0.61 12.13
C ARG A 163 -16.73 -1.16 11.80
N ASN A 164 -16.88 -1.84 10.66
CA ASN A 164 -18.16 -2.43 10.25
C ASN A 164 -18.41 -3.84 10.82
N LEU A 165 -17.46 -4.40 11.54
CA LEU A 165 -17.48 -5.79 12.00
C LEU A 165 -17.34 -5.93 13.51
N VAL A 166 -16.84 -4.91 14.18
CA VAL A 166 -16.66 -4.87 15.62
C VAL A 166 -17.28 -3.59 16.17
N ASP A 167 -17.92 -3.69 17.33
CA ASP A 167 -18.48 -2.54 18.02
C ASP A 167 -17.39 -1.79 18.82
N LEU A 168 -16.50 -1.16 18.08
CA LEU A 168 -15.40 -0.35 18.62
C LEU A 168 -15.42 1.04 17.97
N ASP A 169 -15.18 2.07 18.78
CA ASP A 169 -15.03 3.45 18.30
C ASP A 169 -13.60 3.71 17.84
N PHE A 170 -13.41 3.75 16.52
CA PHE A 170 -12.10 3.97 15.90
C PHE A 170 -11.79 5.47 15.80
N LYS A 171 -10.62 5.84 16.31
CA LYS A 171 -10.06 7.19 16.25
C LYS A 171 -8.70 7.16 15.57
N ASP A 172 -8.37 8.25 14.88
CA ASP A 172 -7.04 8.41 14.30
C ASP A 172 -6.02 8.70 15.41
N VAL A 173 -4.85 8.05 15.35
CA VAL A 173 -3.69 8.48 16.12
C VAL A 173 -3.20 9.79 15.51
N ARG A 174 -3.04 10.81 16.30
CA ARG A 174 -2.53 12.11 15.85
C ARG A 174 -1.13 11.96 15.25
N ALA A 175 -0.85 12.64 14.15
CA ALA A 175 0.51 12.68 13.58
C ALA A 175 1.48 13.30 14.62
N GLY A 176 2.65 12.70 14.77
CA GLY A 176 3.65 13.09 15.77
C GLY A 176 3.38 12.56 17.18
N SER A 177 2.37 11.71 17.38
CA SER A 177 2.02 11.17 18.69
C SER A 177 2.54 9.77 18.94
N LEU A 178 2.89 9.51 20.20
CA LEU A 178 3.14 8.20 20.78
C LEU A 178 1.99 7.87 21.74
N ILE A 179 1.34 6.75 21.52
CA ILE A 179 0.32 6.21 22.42
C ILE A 179 0.78 4.91 23.07
N ALA A 180 0.32 4.65 24.27
CA ALA A 180 0.45 3.36 24.96
C ALA A 180 -0.92 2.74 25.20
N LEU A 181 -1.02 1.43 24.96
CA LEU A 181 -2.18 0.63 25.34
C LEU A 181 -1.78 -0.23 26.54
N ARG A 182 -2.46 -0.03 27.66
CA ARG A 182 -2.22 -0.72 28.92
C ARG A 182 -3.55 -1.04 29.59
N GLU A 183 -3.73 -2.26 30.01
CA GLU A 183 -4.92 -2.68 30.80
C GLU A 183 -6.26 -2.24 30.19
N GLY A 184 -6.37 -2.30 28.85
CA GLY A 184 -7.56 -1.88 28.12
C GLY A 184 -7.69 -0.35 27.89
N ALA A 185 -6.86 0.46 28.51
CA ALA A 185 -6.85 1.91 28.30
C ALA A 185 -5.84 2.33 27.23
N VAL A 186 -6.11 3.47 26.60
CA VAL A 186 -5.20 4.14 25.66
C VAL A 186 -4.76 5.45 26.27
N GLU A 187 -3.46 5.61 26.41
CA GLU A 187 -2.81 6.79 26.98
C GLU A 187 -1.95 7.46 25.89
N GLU A 188 -2.07 8.76 25.70
CA GLU A 188 -1.15 9.54 24.87
C GLU A 188 0.05 9.95 25.72
N LEU A 189 1.23 9.40 25.42
CA LEU A 189 2.44 9.58 26.24
C LEU A 189 3.20 10.85 25.93
N SER A 190 3.04 11.38 24.74
CA SER A 190 3.63 12.65 24.35
C SER A 190 2.85 13.28 23.22
N ALA A 191 2.76 14.58 23.30
CA ALA A 191 1.88 15.39 22.50
C ALA A 191 2.56 16.56 21.77
N ASP A 192 3.85 16.79 21.96
CA ASP A 192 4.47 18.07 21.61
C ASP A 192 5.39 18.10 20.40
N LEU A 193 5.48 17.04 19.63
CA LEU A 193 5.95 17.24 18.26
C LEU A 193 4.87 17.99 17.52
N ARG A 194 5.12 19.26 17.25
CA ARG A 194 4.26 20.01 16.32
C ARG A 194 4.13 19.20 15.04
N PRO A 195 2.90 18.98 14.55
CA PRO A 195 2.73 18.27 13.30
C PRO A 195 3.65 18.92 12.27
N GLY A 196 4.52 18.13 11.70
CA GLY A 196 5.29 18.54 10.53
C GLY A 196 4.35 18.80 9.34
N PRO A 197 4.84 19.29 8.22
CA PRO A 197 4.02 19.40 7.03
C PRO A 197 3.46 18.01 6.71
N THR A 198 2.17 17.93 6.42
CA THR A 198 1.52 16.69 6.00
C THR A 198 2.25 16.14 4.78
N LEU A 199 2.53 14.84 4.77
CA LEU A 199 3.24 14.19 3.65
C LEU A 199 2.79 12.74 3.54
N MET A 200 1.54 12.53 3.13
CA MET A 200 0.90 11.23 3.06
C MET A 200 1.43 10.37 1.91
N ASP A 201 1.46 9.06 2.13
CA ASP A 201 1.71 8.09 1.07
C ASP A 201 0.48 7.97 0.15
N PRO A 202 0.55 8.44 -1.10
CA PRO A 202 -0.58 8.35 -2.01
C PRO A 202 -0.92 6.91 -2.43
N PHE A 203 -0.02 5.96 -2.24
CA PHE A 203 -0.25 4.55 -2.53
C PHE A 203 -1.32 3.92 -1.61
N GLU A 204 -1.51 4.48 -0.40
CA GLU A 204 -2.61 4.10 0.49
C GLU A 204 -3.96 4.23 -0.21
N PHE A 205 -4.20 5.35 -0.89
CA PHE A 205 -5.46 5.62 -1.58
C PHE A 205 -5.63 4.75 -2.82
N ILE A 206 -4.55 4.45 -3.52
CA ILE A 206 -4.60 3.65 -4.74
C ILE A 206 -4.82 2.17 -4.44
N ARG A 207 -4.08 1.60 -3.47
CA ARG A 207 -4.05 0.15 -3.30
C ARG A 207 -4.08 -0.35 -1.87
N GLU A 208 -3.29 0.24 -0.95
CA GLU A 208 -3.02 -0.39 0.34
C GLU A 208 -4.22 -0.37 1.29
N SER A 209 -4.94 0.75 1.38
CA SER A 209 -6.10 0.83 2.26
C SER A 209 -7.30 0.04 1.71
N HIS A 210 -8.04 -0.59 2.62
CA HIS A 210 -9.26 -1.30 2.29
C HIS A 210 -10.34 -0.33 1.79
N VAL A 211 -11.19 -0.76 0.87
CA VAL A 211 -12.22 0.07 0.25
C VAL A 211 -13.24 0.64 1.25
N THR A 212 -13.45 -0.02 2.38
CA THR A 212 -14.37 0.43 3.44
C THR A 212 -13.72 1.34 4.46
N SER A 213 -12.39 1.47 4.48
CA SER A 213 -11.70 2.40 5.37
C SER A 213 -12.10 3.83 5.07
N LEU A 214 -12.10 4.68 6.10
CA LEU A 214 -12.41 6.10 5.98
C LEU A 214 -11.14 6.94 6.05
N PHE A 215 -11.11 7.96 5.22
CA PHE A 215 -10.20 9.07 5.28
C PHE A 215 -11.02 10.37 5.20
N ASN A 216 -10.92 11.24 6.18
CA ASN A 216 -11.72 12.47 6.29
C ASN A 216 -13.22 12.20 6.04
N ASN A 217 -13.78 11.21 6.73
CA ASN A 217 -15.17 10.75 6.62
C ASN A 217 -15.61 10.27 5.23
N ARG A 218 -14.68 10.05 4.29
CA ARG A 218 -14.97 9.49 2.97
C ARG A 218 -14.36 8.09 2.88
N SER A 219 -15.13 7.15 2.33
CA SER A 219 -14.58 5.81 2.08
C SER A 219 -13.48 5.83 1.01
N ILE A 220 -12.50 4.96 1.15
CA ILE A 220 -11.47 4.74 0.13
C ILE A 220 -12.11 4.35 -1.21
N TYR A 221 -13.26 3.66 -1.18
CA TYR A 221 -14.04 3.39 -2.40
C TYR A 221 -14.41 4.68 -3.14
N GLU A 222 -15.00 5.67 -2.42
CA GLU A 222 -15.39 6.94 -3.04
C GLU A 222 -14.16 7.74 -3.48
N ILE A 223 -13.09 7.74 -2.71
CA ILE A 223 -11.83 8.40 -3.09
C ILE A 223 -11.30 7.81 -4.41
N ARG A 224 -11.22 6.49 -4.53
CA ARG A 224 -10.80 5.82 -5.78
C ARG A 224 -11.70 6.18 -6.95
N LYS A 225 -13.01 6.26 -6.73
CA LYS A 225 -13.95 6.71 -7.76
C LYS A 225 -13.71 8.16 -8.19
N GLN A 226 -13.38 9.06 -7.26
CA GLN A 226 -13.04 10.44 -7.58
C GLN A 226 -11.69 10.56 -8.33
N ILE A 227 -10.69 9.73 -7.99
CA ILE A 227 -9.43 9.65 -8.75
C ILE A 227 -9.71 9.31 -10.22
N GLY A 228 -10.54 8.29 -10.48
CA GLY A 228 -10.93 7.94 -11.85
C GLY A 228 -11.67 9.06 -12.58
N LYS A 229 -12.57 9.78 -11.89
CA LYS A 229 -13.27 10.95 -12.47
C LYS A 229 -12.30 12.10 -12.81
N ALA A 230 -11.34 12.40 -11.92
CA ALA A 230 -10.36 13.44 -12.15
C ALA A 230 -9.48 13.12 -13.37
N GLN A 231 -9.00 11.88 -13.48
CA GLN A 231 -8.22 11.41 -14.62
C GLN A 231 -9.01 11.46 -15.92
N ALA A 232 -10.28 11.01 -15.93
CA ALA A 232 -11.15 11.09 -17.10
C ALA A 232 -11.44 12.54 -17.51
N HIS A 233 -11.52 13.46 -16.56
CA HIS A 233 -11.70 14.88 -16.87
C HIS A 233 -10.52 15.45 -17.64
N PHE A 234 -9.30 15.10 -17.21
CA PHE A 234 -8.07 15.55 -17.87
C PHE A 234 -7.87 14.91 -19.24
N LEU A 235 -8.13 13.60 -19.37
CA LEU A 235 -7.89 12.85 -20.60
C LEU A 235 -9.01 12.97 -21.62
N GLY A 236 -10.22 13.34 -21.22
CA GLY A 236 -11.43 13.15 -22.03
C GLY A 236 -11.40 13.77 -23.43
N SER A 237 -10.91 15.02 -23.56
CA SER A 237 -10.75 15.68 -24.86
C SER A 237 -9.59 15.09 -25.69
N ARG A 238 -8.55 14.57 -25.04
CA ARG A 238 -7.36 14.03 -25.71
C ARG A 238 -7.58 12.64 -26.31
N ILE A 239 -8.36 11.78 -25.65
CA ILE A 239 -8.49 10.37 -26.02
C ILE A 239 -9.92 9.95 -26.35
N GLY A 240 -10.92 10.86 -26.27
CA GLY A 240 -12.33 10.55 -26.48
C GLY A 240 -12.66 9.72 -27.72
N PRO A 241 -12.12 10.03 -28.91
CA PRO A 241 -12.36 9.23 -30.11
C PRO A 241 -11.66 7.87 -30.13
N ARG A 242 -10.67 7.65 -29.27
CA ARG A 242 -9.76 6.50 -29.36
C ARG A 242 -10.24 5.25 -28.63
N ILE A 243 -11.10 5.39 -27.62
CA ILE A 243 -11.54 4.28 -26.78
C ILE A 243 -13.06 4.14 -26.79
N ASP A 244 -13.55 2.91 -26.79
CA ASP A 244 -14.98 2.57 -26.77
C ASP A 244 -15.49 2.28 -25.35
N GLY A 245 -14.61 1.78 -24.45
CA GLY A 245 -14.91 1.49 -23.07
C GLY A 245 -13.68 1.44 -22.17
N ALA A 246 -13.89 1.51 -20.86
CA ALA A 246 -12.86 1.36 -19.84
C ALA A 246 -13.20 0.24 -18.89
N TYR A 247 -12.29 -0.74 -18.77
CA TYR A 247 -12.45 -1.93 -17.95
C TYR A 247 -11.39 -2.00 -16.87
N ALA A 248 -11.84 -2.35 -15.67
CA ALA A 248 -10.96 -2.45 -14.51
C ALA A 248 -10.00 -3.64 -14.62
N GLU A 249 -8.76 -3.44 -14.27
CA GLU A 249 -7.90 -4.54 -13.83
C GLU A 249 -8.33 -4.95 -12.41
N PRO A 250 -9.00 -6.09 -12.20
CA PRO A 250 -9.61 -6.41 -10.91
C PRO A 250 -8.57 -6.61 -9.81
N ASP A 251 -8.91 -6.40 -8.52
CA ASP A 251 -10.22 -5.96 -7.98
C ASP A 251 -10.23 -4.49 -7.55
N TYR A 252 -9.12 -3.99 -7.01
CA TYR A 252 -9.04 -2.69 -6.32
C TYR A 252 -9.19 -1.48 -7.26
N THR A 253 -9.06 -1.67 -8.57
CA THR A 253 -9.23 -0.61 -9.58
C THR A 253 -10.68 -0.42 -10.03
N ARG A 254 -11.61 -1.31 -9.66
CA ARG A 254 -13.03 -1.20 -10.05
C ARG A 254 -13.65 0.17 -9.74
N PRO A 255 -13.48 0.76 -8.55
CA PRO A 255 -14.02 2.09 -8.29
C PRO A 255 -13.40 3.17 -9.19
N MET A 256 -12.10 3.06 -9.52
CA MET A 256 -11.43 4.00 -10.42
C MET A 256 -11.98 3.89 -11.85
N ALA A 257 -12.14 2.68 -12.40
CA ALA A 257 -12.73 2.44 -13.71
C ALA A 257 -14.18 2.95 -13.78
N LEU A 258 -14.97 2.69 -12.73
CA LEU A 258 -16.32 3.22 -12.61
C LEU A 258 -16.34 4.76 -12.64
N GLY A 259 -15.49 5.38 -11.83
CA GLY A 259 -15.36 6.85 -11.79
C GLY A 259 -14.93 7.42 -13.13
N PHE A 260 -13.93 6.78 -13.76
CA PHE A 260 -13.47 7.14 -15.10
C PHE A 260 -14.61 7.09 -16.12
N GLY A 261 -15.31 5.97 -16.22
CA GLY A 261 -16.41 5.79 -17.17
C GLY A 261 -17.56 6.76 -16.96
N ILE A 262 -17.99 6.99 -15.71
CA ILE A 262 -19.04 7.98 -15.38
C ILE A 262 -18.67 9.37 -15.90
N ARG A 263 -17.44 9.81 -15.71
CA ARG A 263 -16.97 11.11 -16.16
C ARG A 263 -16.76 11.15 -17.66
N PHE A 264 -16.20 10.08 -18.23
CA PHE A 264 -15.86 10.00 -19.64
C PHE A 264 -17.08 10.00 -20.56
N ARG A 265 -18.25 9.55 -20.11
CA ARG A 265 -19.54 9.67 -20.83
C ARG A 265 -19.93 11.11 -21.19
N LYS A 266 -19.36 12.10 -20.51
CA LYS A 266 -19.54 13.51 -20.89
C LYS A 266 -18.80 13.87 -22.19
N PHE A 267 -17.78 13.13 -22.56
CA PHE A 267 -17.01 13.31 -23.79
C PHE A 267 -17.43 12.33 -24.90
N ARG A 268 -17.95 11.17 -24.50
CA ARG A 268 -18.44 10.12 -25.40
C ARG A 268 -19.70 9.48 -24.85
N LYS A 269 -20.85 9.87 -25.38
CA LYS A 269 -22.19 9.49 -24.87
C LYS A 269 -22.38 7.97 -24.76
N ASN A 270 -21.90 7.19 -25.75
CA ASN A 270 -22.01 5.72 -25.81
C ASN A 270 -20.77 5.01 -25.26
N PHE A 271 -20.11 5.61 -24.27
CA PHE A 271 -18.95 4.99 -23.64
C PHE A 271 -19.36 3.82 -22.75
N ASP A 272 -18.72 2.66 -22.95
CA ASP A 272 -19.02 1.44 -22.23
C ASP A 272 -18.31 1.37 -20.86
N MET A 273 -18.99 0.81 -19.88
CA MET A 273 -18.50 0.60 -18.50
C MET A 273 -18.79 -0.83 -18.05
N ALA A 274 -18.52 -1.79 -18.91
CA ALA A 274 -18.69 -3.20 -18.59
C ALA A 274 -17.48 -3.78 -17.82
N GLU A 275 -17.64 -4.96 -17.29
CA GLU A 275 -16.53 -5.76 -16.75
C GLU A 275 -16.02 -6.70 -17.84
N GLY A 276 -14.98 -6.29 -18.57
CA GLY A 276 -14.35 -7.09 -19.62
C GLY A 276 -13.28 -8.06 -19.09
N VAL A 277 -12.79 -7.82 -17.88
CA VAL A 277 -11.77 -8.64 -17.20
C VAL A 277 -12.29 -9.03 -15.83
N ILE A 278 -12.37 -10.33 -15.56
CA ILE A 278 -12.86 -10.89 -14.30
C ILE A 278 -11.77 -11.75 -13.68
N LYS A 279 -11.51 -11.55 -12.39
CA LYS A 279 -10.61 -12.42 -11.62
C LYS A 279 -11.35 -13.67 -11.18
N ASP A 280 -10.71 -14.83 -11.24
CA ASP A 280 -11.23 -16.04 -10.63
C ASP A 280 -11.32 -15.85 -9.10
N ARG A 281 -12.51 -15.99 -8.55
CA ARG A 281 -12.74 -15.88 -7.12
C ARG A 281 -12.23 -17.08 -6.31
N TYR A 282 -11.96 -18.18 -6.97
CA TYR A 282 -11.43 -19.40 -6.35
C TYR A 282 -9.90 -19.46 -6.36
N ASP A 283 -9.27 -18.52 -7.05
CA ASP A 283 -7.82 -18.42 -7.11
C ASP A 283 -7.30 -17.52 -5.98
N ASP A 284 -6.68 -18.13 -4.97
CA ASP A 284 -6.04 -17.43 -3.85
C ASP A 284 -4.62 -16.93 -4.16
N ALA A 285 -4.15 -17.11 -5.40
CA ALA A 285 -2.79 -16.71 -5.77
C ALA A 285 -2.62 -15.18 -5.71
N ASP A 286 -1.58 -14.76 -5.01
CA ASP A 286 -1.21 -13.35 -4.90
C ASP A 286 -0.55 -12.88 -6.22
N HIS A 287 -1.06 -11.78 -6.78
CA HIS A 287 -0.55 -11.16 -8.01
C HIS A 287 0.90 -10.65 -7.92
N MET A 288 1.55 -10.79 -6.78
CA MET A 288 2.88 -10.23 -6.50
C MET A 288 4.02 -11.23 -6.70
N ILE A 289 3.80 -12.35 -7.36
CA ILE A 289 4.88 -13.32 -7.57
C ILE A 289 5.65 -12.99 -8.85
N ASP A 290 6.92 -12.89 -8.63
CA ASP A 290 8.02 -12.54 -9.52
C ASP A 290 7.94 -13.20 -10.91
N PHE A 291 7.53 -12.42 -11.91
CA PHE A 291 7.60 -12.84 -13.31
C PHE A 291 9.00 -12.71 -13.92
N SER A 292 9.96 -12.12 -13.19
CA SER A 292 11.28 -11.81 -13.74
C SER A 292 12.15 -13.05 -14.03
N GLU A 293 11.93 -14.16 -13.33
CA GLU A 293 12.70 -15.39 -13.56
C GLU A 293 12.08 -16.35 -14.60
N GLN A 294 10.80 -16.18 -14.96
CA GLN A 294 10.10 -17.15 -15.79
C GLN A 294 9.86 -16.73 -17.25
N VAL A 295 10.10 -15.47 -17.58
CA VAL A 295 9.93 -14.96 -18.96
C VAL A 295 11.06 -15.45 -19.91
N SER A 296 12.19 -15.95 -19.37
CA SER A 296 13.35 -16.32 -20.18
C SER A 296 13.29 -17.70 -20.84
N LYS A 297 12.30 -18.53 -20.54
CA LYS A 297 12.21 -19.88 -21.16
C LYS A 297 10.76 -20.24 -21.45
N ASN A 298 10.25 -19.99 -22.65
CA ASN A 298 9.08 -20.61 -23.32
C ASN A 298 8.01 -21.33 -22.45
N LYS A 299 7.82 -20.95 -21.20
CA LYS A 299 6.83 -21.47 -20.24
C LYS A 299 5.68 -20.50 -20.00
N LEU A 300 5.22 -19.83 -21.08
CA LEU A 300 4.11 -18.85 -20.99
C LEU A 300 2.76 -19.48 -20.58
N LEU A 301 2.67 -20.80 -20.50
CA LEU A 301 1.38 -21.50 -20.38
C LEU A 301 1.18 -22.33 -19.12
N THR A 302 2.13 -22.44 -18.19
CA THR A 302 2.03 -23.44 -17.12
C THR A 302 2.13 -22.93 -15.68
N THR A 303 2.23 -21.63 -15.46
CA THR A 303 2.20 -21.07 -14.09
C THR A 303 1.28 -19.84 -13.99
N HIS A 304 0.00 -20.07 -14.22
CA HIS A 304 -1.03 -19.07 -14.00
C HIS A 304 -1.22 -18.89 -12.49
N LYS A 305 -0.73 -17.77 -11.96
CA LYS A 305 -0.86 -17.44 -10.53
C LYS A 305 -2.07 -16.57 -10.21
N SER A 306 -2.82 -16.11 -11.20
CA SER A 306 -4.18 -15.63 -11.03
C SER A 306 -4.90 -15.74 -12.37
N LEU A 307 -5.86 -16.63 -12.44
CA LEU A 307 -6.69 -16.79 -13.63
C LEU A 307 -7.55 -15.55 -13.82
N LYS A 308 -7.37 -14.90 -14.98
CA LYS A 308 -8.26 -13.85 -15.43
C LYS A 308 -9.08 -14.37 -16.59
N PHE A 309 -10.38 -14.16 -16.49
CA PHE A 309 -11.32 -14.47 -17.54
C PHE A 309 -11.66 -13.21 -18.31
N ILE A 310 -11.67 -13.32 -19.63
CA ILE A 310 -12.08 -12.22 -20.50
C ILE A 310 -13.52 -12.50 -20.96
N VAL A 311 -14.37 -11.51 -20.80
CA VAL A 311 -15.73 -11.54 -21.31
C VAL A 311 -15.68 -11.13 -22.78
N GLU A 312 -15.59 -12.13 -23.68
CA GLU A 312 -15.20 -11.94 -25.09
C GLU A 312 -16.14 -10.99 -25.82
N ASP A 313 -17.45 -11.09 -25.65
CA ASP A 313 -18.46 -10.22 -26.27
C ASP A 313 -18.36 -8.76 -25.79
N GLN A 314 -17.76 -8.50 -24.63
CA GLN A 314 -17.46 -7.15 -24.16
C GLN A 314 -16.14 -6.60 -24.73
N VAL A 315 -15.30 -7.45 -25.31
CA VAL A 315 -13.94 -7.10 -25.77
C VAL A 315 -13.81 -7.08 -27.28
N LYS A 316 -14.42 -8.07 -27.95
CA LYS A 316 -14.28 -8.28 -29.40
C LYS A 316 -14.65 -7.05 -30.23
N ASN A 317 -13.76 -6.70 -31.15
CA ASN A 317 -13.92 -5.56 -32.06
C ASN A 317 -13.98 -4.17 -31.36
N ARG A 318 -13.61 -4.05 -30.09
CA ARG A 318 -13.62 -2.78 -29.34
C ARG A 318 -12.21 -2.23 -29.11
N ARG A 319 -12.11 -0.91 -28.98
CA ARG A 319 -10.93 -0.18 -28.54
C ARG A 319 -11.05 0.01 -27.02
N ILE A 320 -10.23 -0.68 -26.27
CA ILE A 320 -10.38 -0.82 -24.81
C ILE A 320 -9.33 -0.02 -24.08
N ALA A 321 -9.74 0.69 -23.04
CA ALA A 321 -8.85 1.20 -22.00
C ALA A 321 -8.87 0.23 -20.81
N SER A 322 -7.74 -0.40 -20.49
CA SER A 322 -7.57 -1.14 -19.26
C SER A 322 -7.13 -0.18 -18.14
N VAL A 323 -7.97 -0.06 -17.11
CA VAL A 323 -7.69 0.81 -15.95
C VAL A 323 -6.83 0.04 -14.95
N GLN A 324 -5.58 0.45 -14.85
CA GLN A 324 -4.56 -0.10 -13.97
C GLN A 324 -4.42 0.76 -12.70
N GLY A 325 -4.15 0.16 -11.55
CA GLY A 325 -3.83 0.92 -10.35
C GLY A 325 -2.42 1.47 -10.43
N THR A 326 -1.43 0.57 -10.51
CA THR A 326 -0.01 0.89 -10.67
C THR A 326 0.63 -0.06 -11.67
N ILE A 327 1.73 0.35 -12.28
CA ILE A 327 2.59 -0.53 -13.07
C ILE A 327 3.95 -0.58 -12.39
N GLN A 328 4.28 -1.73 -11.81
CA GLN A 328 5.56 -1.99 -11.16
C GLN A 328 6.51 -2.71 -12.13
N THR A 329 6.50 -4.04 -12.17
CA THR A 329 7.33 -4.83 -13.08
C THR A 329 6.75 -4.95 -14.49
N GLY A 330 5.49 -4.59 -14.68
CA GLY A 330 4.78 -4.66 -15.95
C GLY A 330 4.19 -6.03 -16.30
N GLY A 331 4.45 -7.08 -15.52
CA GLY A 331 3.97 -8.44 -15.81
C GLY A 331 2.46 -8.52 -15.97
N THR A 332 1.70 -8.03 -14.97
CA THR A 332 0.23 -8.00 -15.01
C THR A 332 -0.32 -7.23 -16.22
N ALA A 333 0.28 -6.07 -16.54
CA ALA A 333 -0.16 -5.27 -17.68
C ALA A 333 0.06 -6.00 -19.00
N LYS A 334 1.24 -6.62 -19.21
CA LYS A 334 1.55 -7.43 -20.40
C LYS A 334 0.58 -8.59 -20.57
N GLU A 335 0.28 -9.29 -19.48
CA GLU A 335 -0.67 -10.40 -19.46
C GLU A 335 -2.08 -9.93 -19.85
N THR A 336 -2.58 -8.86 -19.24
CA THR A 336 -3.89 -8.30 -19.55
C THR A 336 -3.99 -7.86 -21.01
N ILE A 337 -2.97 -7.19 -21.55
CA ILE A 337 -2.91 -6.81 -22.96
C ILE A 337 -2.97 -8.04 -23.85
N TYR A 338 -2.20 -9.07 -23.56
CA TYR A 338 -2.18 -10.32 -24.31
C TYR A 338 -3.57 -10.98 -24.39
N TYR A 339 -4.26 -11.14 -23.25
CA TYR A 339 -5.57 -11.76 -23.22
C TYR A 339 -6.66 -10.91 -23.88
N LEU A 340 -6.64 -9.59 -23.71
CA LEU A 340 -7.58 -8.70 -24.40
C LEU A 340 -7.41 -8.74 -25.93
N ARG A 341 -6.17 -8.79 -26.40
CA ARG A 341 -5.89 -8.94 -27.85
C ARG A 341 -6.30 -10.33 -28.38
N LYS A 342 -6.05 -11.38 -27.62
CA LYS A 342 -6.48 -12.74 -27.94
C LYS A 342 -8.01 -12.84 -28.05
N ALA A 343 -8.75 -12.08 -27.22
CA ALA A 343 -10.21 -11.97 -27.26
C ALA A 343 -10.72 -11.03 -28.37
N GLY A 344 -9.85 -10.51 -29.24
CA GLY A 344 -10.22 -9.72 -30.41
C GLY A 344 -10.39 -8.22 -30.16
N ALA A 345 -9.77 -7.66 -29.14
CA ALA A 345 -9.70 -6.21 -28.96
C ALA A 345 -9.00 -5.54 -30.17
N LYS A 346 -9.58 -4.45 -30.70
CA LYS A 346 -8.97 -3.64 -31.78
C LYS A 346 -7.76 -2.86 -31.32
N SER A 347 -7.80 -2.33 -30.11
CA SER A 347 -6.67 -1.69 -29.45
C SER A 347 -6.80 -1.81 -27.92
N VAL A 348 -5.66 -1.76 -27.24
CA VAL A 348 -5.58 -1.81 -25.78
C VAL A 348 -4.74 -0.64 -25.30
N ASP A 349 -5.40 0.36 -24.74
CA ASP A 349 -4.76 1.48 -24.05
C ASP A 349 -4.69 1.19 -22.54
N LEU A 350 -3.68 1.69 -21.85
CA LEU A 350 -3.55 1.59 -20.41
C LEU A 350 -3.83 2.95 -19.76
N ILE A 351 -4.78 3.00 -18.84
CA ILE A 351 -5.08 4.15 -17.98
C ILE A 351 -4.53 3.82 -16.59
N VAL A 352 -3.41 4.41 -16.21
CA VAL A 352 -2.75 4.14 -14.94
C VAL A 352 -3.18 5.17 -13.92
N SER A 353 -3.90 4.74 -12.88
CA SER A 353 -4.48 5.64 -11.87
C SER A 353 -3.44 6.23 -10.90
N TYR A 354 -2.24 5.68 -10.88
CA TYR A 354 -1.10 6.18 -10.11
C TYR A 354 -0.10 6.92 -11.01
N VAL A 355 0.83 7.62 -10.39
CA VAL A 355 1.98 8.21 -11.05
C VAL A 355 2.97 7.12 -11.50
N PRO A 356 3.95 7.41 -12.38
CA PRO A 356 5.00 6.45 -12.73
C PRO A 356 5.70 5.90 -11.49
N THR A 357 5.81 4.57 -11.40
CA THR A 357 6.41 3.89 -10.25
C THR A 357 7.87 3.56 -10.57
N ALA A 358 8.80 4.33 -10.06
CA ALA A 358 10.23 4.19 -10.31
C ALA A 358 11.07 3.97 -9.05
N ASP A 359 10.48 4.17 -7.87
CA ASP A 359 11.12 3.98 -6.57
C ASP A 359 10.30 2.98 -5.74
N GLY A 360 10.96 1.98 -5.17
CA GLY A 360 10.30 0.96 -4.34
C GLY A 360 9.57 1.53 -3.12
N ARG A 361 9.99 2.70 -2.63
CA ARG A 361 9.33 3.41 -1.54
C ARG A 361 7.90 3.85 -1.90
N GLN A 362 7.62 4.09 -3.19
CA GLN A 362 6.27 4.42 -3.67
C GLN A 362 5.27 3.28 -3.50
N VAL A 363 5.75 2.06 -3.31
CA VAL A 363 4.96 0.84 -3.26
C VAL A 363 5.30 -0.01 -2.03
N GLY A 364 5.63 0.62 -0.91
CA GLY A 364 5.89 -0.03 0.37
C GLY A 364 7.13 -0.93 0.36
N LEU A 365 8.13 -0.67 -0.49
CA LEU A 365 9.35 -1.46 -0.66
C LEU A 365 9.12 -2.92 -1.11
N TYR A 366 7.94 -3.24 -1.60
CA TYR A 366 7.63 -4.59 -2.08
C TYR A 366 8.37 -4.97 -3.36
N THR A 367 8.81 -3.98 -4.14
CA THR A 367 9.54 -4.16 -5.39
C THR A 367 10.83 -3.36 -5.34
N LYS A 368 11.95 -4.01 -5.67
CA LYS A 368 13.25 -3.32 -5.73
C LYS A 368 13.27 -2.34 -6.91
N ASN A 369 13.98 -1.23 -6.78
CA ASN A 369 14.05 -0.22 -7.84
C ASN A 369 14.43 -0.81 -9.22
N ARG A 370 15.41 -1.71 -9.26
CA ARG A 370 15.87 -2.39 -10.51
C ARG A 370 14.79 -3.24 -11.19
N GLU A 371 13.75 -3.65 -10.46
CA GLU A 371 12.64 -4.48 -10.96
C GLU A 371 11.49 -3.60 -11.49
N LEU A 372 11.47 -2.33 -11.12
CA LEU A 372 10.46 -1.37 -11.56
C LEU A 372 10.73 -0.96 -13.01
N VAL A 373 9.76 -1.23 -13.89
CA VAL A 373 9.93 -0.99 -15.32
C VAL A 373 10.18 0.48 -15.65
N ALA A 374 9.53 1.42 -14.95
CA ALA A 374 9.75 2.85 -15.15
C ALA A 374 11.10 3.34 -14.62
N ASN A 375 11.73 2.61 -13.68
CA ASN A 375 13.05 2.97 -13.15
C ASN A 375 14.15 3.00 -14.23
N LYS A 376 13.99 2.24 -15.30
CA LYS A 376 14.91 2.22 -16.46
C LYS A 376 15.04 3.59 -17.13
N TYR A 377 14.03 4.45 -16.96
CA TYR A 377 13.91 5.75 -17.65
C TYR A 377 14.20 6.94 -16.75
N VAL A 378 14.47 6.72 -15.45
CA VAL A 378 14.88 7.77 -14.52
C VAL A 378 16.16 8.44 -15.03
N GLY A 379 16.12 9.77 -15.15
CA GLY A 379 17.22 10.57 -15.71
C GLY A 379 17.43 10.46 -17.23
N ARG A 380 16.55 9.72 -17.94
CA ARG A 380 16.63 9.56 -19.41
C ARG A 380 15.49 10.24 -20.15
N VAL A 381 14.38 10.50 -19.47
CA VAL A 381 13.23 11.22 -20.00
C VAL A 381 12.91 12.38 -19.07
N SER A 382 12.41 13.46 -19.64
CA SER A 382 12.09 14.71 -18.94
C SER A 382 10.57 14.97 -18.86
N SER A 383 9.78 14.33 -19.72
CA SER A 383 8.34 14.50 -19.77
C SER A 383 7.57 13.18 -19.65
N ILE A 384 6.31 13.29 -19.22
CA ILE A 384 5.39 12.14 -19.16
C ILE A 384 5.12 11.57 -20.55
N ASP A 385 5.09 12.41 -21.59
CA ASP A 385 4.84 11.95 -22.96
C ASP A 385 6.01 11.12 -23.50
N GLU A 386 7.26 11.51 -23.22
CA GLU A 386 8.44 10.69 -23.54
C GLU A 386 8.39 9.36 -22.81
N LEU A 387 8.06 9.37 -21.51
CA LEU A 387 7.90 8.16 -20.72
C LEU A 387 6.80 7.25 -21.29
N ASN A 388 5.63 7.82 -21.64
CA ASN A 388 4.52 7.09 -22.23
C ASN A 388 4.91 6.39 -23.53
N VAL A 389 5.71 7.04 -24.38
CA VAL A 389 6.26 6.45 -25.61
C VAL A 389 7.16 5.25 -25.30
N CYS A 390 8.03 5.36 -24.30
CA CYS A 390 8.91 4.27 -23.88
C CYS A 390 8.12 3.12 -23.28
N MET A 391 7.20 3.43 -22.35
CA MET A 391 6.44 2.44 -21.61
C MET A 391 5.46 1.66 -22.48
N LYS A 392 4.80 2.28 -23.46
CA LYS A 392 3.92 1.55 -24.37
C LYS A 392 4.68 0.51 -25.21
N LYS A 393 5.92 0.80 -25.63
CA LYS A 393 6.79 -0.17 -26.32
C LYS A 393 7.19 -1.32 -25.40
N GLU A 394 7.60 -0.98 -24.17
CA GLU A 394 8.02 -1.95 -23.16
C GLU A 394 6.90 -2.95 -22.80
N LEU A 395 5.67 -2.44 -22.70
CA LEU A 395 4.51 -3.23 -22.28
C LEU A 395 3.71 -3.84 -23.43
N GLY A 396 3.89 -3.36 -24.65
CA GLY A 396 3.14 -3.80 -25.82
C GLY A 396 1.72 -3.20 -25.91
N ALA A 397 1.45 -2.08 -25.25
CA ALA A 397 0.19 -1.35 -25.32
C ALA A 397 0.13 -0.46 -26.57
N ASP A 398 -1.08 -0.08 -27.01
CA ASP A 398 -1.25 0.89 -28.08
C ASP A 398 -0.96 2.31 -27.57
N ASN A 399 -1.45 2.64 -26.36
CA ASN A 399 -1.09 3.86 -25.62
C ASN A 399 -1.05 3.58 -24.13
N ILE A 400 -0.42 4.50 -23.39
CA ILE A 400 -0.42 4.52 -21.93
C ILE A 400 -0.58 5.95 -21.43
N TYR A 401 -1.33 6.13 -20.34
CA TYR A 401 -1.60 7.41 -19.73
C TYR A 401 -1.48 7.29 -18.23
N TYR A 402 -0.38 7.80 -17.67
CA TYR A 402 -0.18 7.90 -16.23
C TYR A 402 -0.96 9.09 -15.64
N ASN A 403 -1.29 8.99 -14.38
CA ASN A 403 -1.79 10.13 -13.63
C ASN A 403 -0.66 11.08 -13.26
N SER A 404 -0.97 12.35 -13.05
CA SER A 404 -0.03 13.32 -12.49
C SER A 404 -0.22 13.45 -10.97
N PRO A 405 0.78 13.96 -10.23
CA PRO A 405 0.62 14.32 -8.83
C PRO A 405 -0.59 15.23 -8.57
N GLU A 406 -0.77 16.28 -9.37
CA GLU A 406 -1.89 17.23 -9.26
C GLU A 406 -3.26 16.56 -9.44
N ILE A 407 -3.42 15.75 -10.51
CA ILE A 407 -4.70 15.08 -10.80
C ILE A 407 -5.02 14.05 -9.70
N LEU A 408 -4.01 13.34 -9.21
CA LEU A 408 -4.16 12.40 -8.12
C LEU A 408 -4.59 13.09 -6.82
N ALA A 409 -3.94 14.20 -6.45
CA ALA A 409 -4.28 15.01 -5.29
C ALA A 409 -5.73 15.54 -5.37
N ARG A 410 -6.14 16.04 -6.56
CA ARG A 410 -7.52 16.46 -6.83
C ARG A 410 -8.54 15.32 -6.62
N GLY A 411 -8.21 14.12 -7.06
CA GLY A 411 -9.06 12.92 -6.87
C GLY A 411 -9.17 12.51 -5.41
N ILE A 412 -8.07 12.55 -4.67
CA ILE A 412 -8.02 12.28 -3.23
C ILE A 412 -8.76 13.40 -2.46
N GLY A 413 -8.68 14.64 -2.94
CA GLY A 413 -9.28 15.82 -2.32
C GLY A 413 -8.39 16.42 -1.23
N VAL A 414 -7.09 16.48 -1.51
CA VAL A 414 -6.06 17.11 -0.66
C VAL A 414 -5.17 17.99 -1.54
N PRO A 415 -4.42 18.96 -0.96
CA PRO A 415 -3.36 19.66 -1.66
C PRO A 415 -2.28 18.69 -2.17
N GLU A 416 -1.68 19.00 -3.32
CA GLU A 416 -0.62 18.16 -3.89
C GLU A 416 0.61 18.07 -2.98
N TYR A 417 0.95 19.16 -2.31
CA TYR A 417 2.09 19.21 -1.39
C TYR A 417 1.91 18.34 -0.13
N ASP A 418 0.68 17.92 0.17
CA ASP A 418 0.39 16.96 1.25
C ASP A 418 0.67 15.50 0.85
N LEU A 419 1.05 15.24 -0.41
CA LEU A 419 1.36 13.91 -0.92
C LEU A 419 2.86 13.74 -1.15
N TRP A 420 3.36 12.59 -0.76
CA TRP A 420 4.76 12.23 -0.99
C TRP A 420 4.95 11.59 -2.36
N PHE A 421 5.91 12.11 -3.11
CA PHE A 421 6.40 11.51 -4.35
C PHE A 421 7.92 11.58 -4.40
N PRO A 422 8.60 10.62 -5.06
CA PRO A 422 10.02 10.74 -5.38
C PRO A 422 10.30 12.01 -6.20
N GLU A 423 11.48 12.57 -6.04
CA GLU A 423 11.91 13.79 -6.70
C GLU A 423 11.74 13.71 -8.22
N TRP A 424 12.18 12.62 -8.84
CA TRP A 424 12.03 12.43 -10.28
C TRP A 424 10.57 12.53 -10.75
N VAL A 425 9.62 11.96 -10.01
CA VAL A 425 8.18 12.04 -10.32
C VAL A 425 7.68 13.48 -10.25
N ARG A 426 8.16 14.26 -9.27
CA ARG A 426 7.79 15.68 -9.12
C ARG A 426 8.32 16.56 -10.25
N PHE A 427 9.48 16.22 -10.83
CA PHE A 427 10.12 17.00 -11.86
C PHE A 427 9.82 16.57 -13.30
N LEU A 428 9.06 15.48 -13.49
CA LEU A 428 8.52 15.17 -14.82
C LEU A 428 7.58 16.28 -15.29
N ASP A 429 7.72 16.68 -16.55
CA ASP A 429 6.74 17.56 -17.18
C ASP A 429 5.48 16.75 -17.54
N TYR A 430 4.34 17.14 -16.97
CA TYR A 430 3.03 16.52 -17.17
C TYR A 430 2.11 17.32 -18.10
N LYS A 431 2.63 18.36 -18.76
CA LYS A 431 1.84 19.25 -19.64
C LYS A 431 1.48 18.64 -20.99
#